data_3ce9511b541f5ca5a80c19011e2eaedd
#
_entry.id   3ce9511b541f5ca5a80c19011e2eaedd
#
_cell.length_a   1.000
_cell.length_b   1.000
_cell.length_c   1.000
_cell.angle_alpha   90.00
_cell.angle_beta   90.00
_cell.angle_gamma   90.00
#
_symmetry.space_group_name_H-M   'P 1'
#
loop_
_entity.id
_entity.type
_entity.pdbx_description
1 polymer ?
#
loop_
_entity_poly.entity_id
_entity_poly.type
_entity_poly.pdbx_seq_one_letter_code
_entity_poly.pdbx_strand_id
1 'polypeptide(L)' 'DEHFITVHHPMTKSHYISFLAYVTSEKFQMIKLYPEGNAECRFRLRGRGYLYYYCNRHGLMMKQIR' A
#
# COMPACT_ATOMS: atom_id res chain seq x y z
N ASP A 1 -11.31 -8.41 -11.33
CA ASP A 1 -11.88 -7.36 -10.51
C ASP A 1 -10.82 -6.45 -9.92
N GLU A 2 -11.16 -5.19 -9.82
CA GLU A 2 -10.28 -4.21 -9.19
C GLU A 2 -10.81 -3.81 -7.83
N HIS A 3 -9.90 -3.73 -6.87
CA HIS A 3 -10.21 -3.19 -5.57
C HIS A 3 -9.41 -1.92 -5.36
N PHE A 4 -10.09 -0.91 -4.84
CA PHE A 4 -9.48 0.37 -4.53
C PHE A 4 -8.96 0.32 -3.10
N ILE A 5 -7.68 0.56 -2.92
CA ILE A 5 -7.06 0.47 -1.61
C ILE A 5 -6.74 1.88 -1.10
N THR A 6 -7.22 2.15 0.11
CA THR A 6 -6.94 3.41 0.79
C THR A 6 -6.33 3.08 2.14
N VAL A 7 -5.23 3.71 2.46
CA VAL A 7 -4.59 3.56 3.76
C VAL A 7 -4.82 4.83 4.57
N HIS A 8 -5.45 4.68 5.73
CA HIS A 8 -5.70 5.81 6.62
C HIS A 8 -4.42 6.14 7.37
N HIS A 9 -3.69 7.09 6.86
CA HIS A 9 -2.37 7.43 7.37
C HIS A 9 -2.02 8.86 6.98
N PRO A 10 -1.32 9.60 7.84
CA PRO A 10 -0.84 10.93 7.45
C PRO A 10 0.04 10.87 6.21
N MET A 11 -0.08 11.87 5.36
CA MET A 11 0.74 12.01 4.16
C MET A 11 1.35 13.41 4.12
N THR A 12 2.12 13.72 5.17
CA THR A 12 2.83 14.98 5.27
C THR A 12 4.29 14.80 4.84
N LYS A 13 5.01 15.89 4.70
CA LYS A 13 6.43 15.82 4.31
C LYS A 13 7.29 15.05 5.29
N SER A 14 6.93 15.08 6.58
CA SER A 14 7.74 14.43 7.62
C SER A 14 7.17 13.09 8.06
N HIS A 15 5.96 12.73 7.66
CA HIS A 15 5.31 11.50 8.08
C HIS A 15 4.39 11.03 6.95
N TYR A 16 4.81 10.00 6.20
CA TYR A 16 4.10 9.58 5.00
C TYR A 16 4.37 8.10 4.69
N ILE A 17 3.49 7.54 3.88
CA ILE A 17 3.68 6.21 3.30
C ILE A 17 4.42 6.40 1.98
N SER A 18 5.55 5.70 1.81
CA SER A 18 6.36 5.84 0.61
C SER A 18 5.99 4.88 -0.51
N PHE A 19 5.42 3.71 -0.17
CA PHE A 19 4.92 2.80 -1.20
C PHE A 19 3.84 1.88 -0.64
N LEU A 20 3.06 1.34 -1.57
CA LEU A 20 2.13 0.25 -1.31
C LEU A 20 2.52 -0.90 -2.23
N ALA A 21 2.54 -2.12 -1.70
CA ALA A 21 2.85 -3.31 -2.48
C ALA A 21 1.85 -4.41 -2.16
N TYR A 22 1.31 -5.03 -3.20
CA TYR A 22 0.39 -6.15 -3.04
C TYR A 22 1.03 -7.41 -3.57
N VAL A 23 1.13 -8.42 -2.71
CA VAL A 23 1.85 -9.65 -3.02
C VAL A 23 0.90 -10.84 -2.90
N THR A 24 0.83 -11.63 -3.96
CA THR A 24 0.13 -12.92 -3.95
C THR A 24 1.15 -14.01 -4.28
N SER A 25 0.68 -15.27 -4.31
CA SER A 25 1.56 -16.39 -4.67
C SER A 25 2.12 -16.29 -6.09
N GLU A 26 1.45 -15.54 -6.97
CA GLU A 26 1.82 -15.47 -8.38
C GLU A 26 2.16 -14.09 -8.88
N LYS A 27 1.79 -13.05 -8.12
CA LYS A 27 1.92 -11.67 -8.59
C LYS A 27 2.50 -10.77 -7.53
N PHE A 28 3.18 -9.75 -8.01
CA PHE A 28 3.67 -8.67 -7.19
C PHE A 28 3.32 -7.35 -7.88
N GLN A 29 2.67 -6.46 -7.15
CA GLN A 29 2.33 -5.13 -7.67
C GLN A 29 2.79 -4.09 -6.66
N MET A 30 3.43 -3.04 -7.13
CA MET A 30 3.92 -1.98 -6.25
C MET A 30 3.65 -0.62 -6.88
N ILE A 31 3.29 0.32 -6.04
CA ILE A 31 3.13 1.70 -6.46
C ILE A 31 3.84 2.59 -5.46
N LYS A 32 4.58 3.56 -5.97
CA LYS A 32 5.26 4.54 -5.15
C LYS A 32 4.32 5.69 -4.83
N LEU A 33 4.34 6.15 -3.59
CA LEU A 33 3.58 7.30 -3.14
C LEU A 33 4.53 8.44 -2.80
N TYR A 34 3.98 9.64 -2.77
CA TYR A 34 4.77 10.82 -2.49
C TYR A 34 4.18 11.59 -1.33
N PRO A 35 5.00 12.29 -0.54
CA PRO A 35 4.50 13.14 0.53
C PRO A 35 3.47 14.14 0.00
N GLU A 36 2.47 14.45 0.81
CA GLU A 36 1.40 15.37 0.49
C GLU A 36 0.46 14.88 -0.61
N GLY A 37 0.63 13.63 -1.06
CA GLY A 37 -0.31 12.97 -1.94
C GLY A 37 -1.30 12.13 -1.15
N ASN A 38 -2.14 11.38 -1.86
CA ASN A 38 -3.09 10.46 -1.23
C ASN A 38 -2.48 9.08 -1.05
N ALA A 39 -2.74 8.44 0.08
CA ALA A 39 -2.32 7.07 0.32
C ALA A 39 -3.36 6.11 -0.27
N GLU A 40 -3.52 6.16 -1.56
CA GLU A 40 -4.52 5.39 -2.29
C GLU A 40 -3.93 4.81 -3.55
N CYS A 41 -4.39 3.61 -3.90
CA CYS A 41 -4.04 3.04 -5.18
C CYS A 41 -5.10 2.04 -5.59
N ARG A 42 -5.07 1.69 -6.87
CA ARG A 42 -6.00 0.73 -7.43
C ARG A 42 -5.22 -0.50 -7.85
N PHE A 43 -5.44 -1.60 -7.16
CA PHE A 43 -4.85 -2.88 -7.49
C PHE A 43 -5.90 -3.83 -8.02
N ARG A 44 -5.49 -4.67 -8.94
CA ARG A 44 -6.33 -5.76 -9.41
C ARG A 44 -6.10 -6.94 -8.48
N LEU A 45 -7.03 -7.15 -7.54
CA LEU A 45 -6.90 -8.18 -6.52
C LEU A 45 -7.62 -9.45 -6.95
N ARG A 46 -6.92 -10.58 -6.87
CA ARG A 46 -7.51 -11.89 -7.06
C ARG A 46 -7.07 -12.80 -5.93
N GLY A 47 -8.05 -13.28 -5.14
CA GLY A 47 -7.76 -14.20 -4.06
C GLY A 47 -7.04 -13.54 -2.90
N ARG A 48 -6.27 -14.34 -2.20
CA ARG A 48 -5.58 -13.92 -1.00
C ARG A 48 -4.24 -13.30 -1.32
N GLY A 49 -3.83 -12.35 -0.49
CA GLY A 49 -2.53 -11.74 -0.62
C GLY A 49 -2.18 -10.93 0.59
N TYR A 50 -1.04 -10.27 0.50
CA TYR A 50 -0.56 -9.40 1.56
C TYR A 50 -0.33 -8.01 1.00
N LEU A 51 -0.80 -7.01 1.74
CA LEU A 51 -0.52 -5.63 1.43
C LEU A 51 0.60 -5.16 2.34
N TYR A 52 1.69 -4.72 1.73
CA TYR A 52 2.80 -4.11 2.45
C TYR A 52 2.80 -2.63 2.21
N TYR A 53 3.14 -1.87 3.23
CA TYR A 53 3.30 -0.43 3.07
C TYR A 53 4.40 0.04 4.01
N TYR A 54 5.15 1.01 3.57
CA TYR A 54 6.28 1.52 4.32
C TYR A 54 6.02 2.96 4.73
N CYS A 55 6.05 3.18 6.05
CA CYS A 55 5.96 4.51 6.63
C CYS A 55 7.36 4.95 7.04
N ASN A 56 7.73 6.18 6.70
CA ASN A 56 9.07 6.67 7.02
C ASN A 56 9.35 6.76 8.51
N ARG A 57 8.32 6.75 9.34
CA ARG A 57 8.48 6.79 10.81
C ARG A 57 8.27 5.44 11.48
N HIS A 58 7.38 4.61 10.94
CA HIS A 58 6.99 3.37 11.59
C HIS A 58 7.60 2.12 10.95
N GLY A 59 8.22 2.29 9.78
CA GLY A 59 8.83 1.17 9.09
C GLY A 59 7.86 0.41 8.21
N LEU A 60 8.24 -0.81 7.87
CA LEU A 60 7.44 -1.67 7.00
C LEU A 60 6.30 -2.30 7.78
N MET A 61 5.10 -2.19 7.22
CA MET A 61 3.90 -2.77 7.80
C MET A 61 3.22 -3.69 6.80
N MET A 62 2.46 -4.64 7.31
CA MET A 62 1.81 -5.65 6.49
C MET A 62 0.38 -5.87 6.96
N LYS A 63 -0.51 -6.07 6.00
CA LYS A 63 -1.90 -6.44 6.27
C LYS A 63 -2.30 -7.58 5.36
N GLN A 64 -2.92 -8.61 5.93
CA GLN A 64 -3.42 -9.73 5.14
C GLN A 64 -4.74 -9.34 4.46
N ILE A 65 -4.83 -9.62 3.18
CA ILE A 65 -6.02 -9.39 2.37
C ILE A 65 -6.64 -10.73 2.02
N ARG A 66 -7.93 -10.83 2.23
CA ARG A 66 -8.66 -12.07 1.94
C ARG A 66 -9.63 -11.89 0.80
#